data_c122c23a6d354a1a6fa0a3e77afbabbc
#
_entry.id   c122c23a6d354a1a6fa0a3e77afbabbc
#
_cell.length_a   1.000
_cell.length_b   1.000
_cell.length_c   1.000
_cell.angle_alpha   90.00
_cell.angle_beta   90.00
_cell.angle_gamma   90.00
#
_symmetry.space_group_name_H-M   'P 1'
#
loop_
_entity.id
_entity.type
_entity.pdbx_description
1 polymer ?
#
loop_
_entity_poly.entity_id
_entity_poly.type
_entity_poly.pdbx_seq_one_letter_code
_entity_poly.pdbx_strand_id
1 'polypeptide(L)'
;MENIILLGLIVFFAIAVVKGLNPIIALIILAVCTRLTFAEQINFDVYMKMLNDFTYVLTNRIQNGGINILLIGAYMSYLKQLGATELFVKKMSKIVKAIKWPYVVLAMTWLLGACLGLFINSATSLSVLLMGTMAPILLKYAVSRTSICSVISTTLCLDWSPADTACIMAANTAKVEHLHYWTRCQLPIALVLIVILFFVNFIYHRFIDNKKGGSEKYQTEDTTLVSKSAELSFFYVFMPTMPILCLCILTFIFNIKATIGIATALSMLIVTVAEMFRRKKVKDTLQSLVVVIESFGRDFSSVILLIVAGEFMVQGIKCKDVLNKVFHCFQGTELSSAVVLIIIAIIILLSSF
;
A
#
# COMPACT_ATOMS: atom_id res chain seq x y z
N MET A 1 15.69 6.41 -34.37
CA MET A 1 15.74 4.95 -34.24
C MET A 1 15.63 4.49 -32.79
N GLU A 2 16.40 5.05 -31.87
CA GLU A 2 16.40 4.67 -30.43
C GLU A 2 15.03 4.69 -29.77
N ASN A 3 14.22 5.74 -30.01
CA ASN A 3 12.88 5.85 -29.43
C ASN A 3 11.90 4.79 -29.94
N ILE A 4 12.05 4.31 -31.18
CA ILE A 4 11.20 3.25 -31.75
C ILE A 4 11.56 1.91 -31.12
N ILE A 5 12.85 1.64 -30.92
CA ILE A 5 13.33 0.43 -30.24
C ILE A 5 12.86 0.41 -28.80
N LEU A 6 12.95 1.54 -28.08
CA LEU A 6 12.48 1.68 -26.73
C LEU A 6 10.97 1.42 -26.62
N LEU A 7 10.19 2.00 -27.53
CA LEU A 7 8.74 1.77 -27.59
C LEU A 7 8.43 0.29 -27.83
N GLY A 8 9.16 -0.37 -28.75
CA GLY A 8 9.03 -1.80 -29.02
C GLY A 8 9.34 -2.67 -27.80
N LEU A 9 10.37 -2.32 -27.03
CA LEU A 9 10.71 -3.03 -25.78
C LEU A 9 9.64 -2.84 -24.69
N ILE A 10 9.06 -1.64 -24.57
CA ILE A 10 7.97 -1.38 -23.62
C ILE A 10 6.71 -2.17 -24.00
N VAL A 11 6.35 -2.20 -25.29
CA VAL A 11 5.22 -2.99 -25.82
C VAL A 11 5.47 -4.48 -25.57
N PHE A 12 6.66 -4.96 -25.83
CA PHE A 12 7.04 -6.34 -25.54
C PHE A 12 6.89 -6.69 -24.06
N PHE A 13 7.34 -5.79 -23.17
CA PHE A 13 7.14 -5.93 -21.71
C PHE A 13 5.66 -6.05 -21.36
N ALA A 14 4.81 -5.13 -21.86
CA ALA A 14 3.39 -5.15 -21.60
C ALA A 14 2.75 -6.48 -22.05
N ILE A 15 3.08 -6.96 -23.25
CA ILE A 15 2.60 -8.25 -23.78
C ILE A 15 3.08 -9.41 -22.90
N ALA A 16 4.33 -9.41 -22.46
CA ALA A 16 4.90 -10.47 -21.63
C ALA A 16 4.17 -10.56 -20.27
N VAL A 17 3.89 -9.41 -19.63
CA VAL A 17 3.13 -9.36 -18.37
C VAL A 17 1.69 -9.83 -18.56
N VAL A 18 1.01 -9.39 -19.63
CA VAL A 18 -0.36 -9.84 -19.96
C VAL A 18 -0.40 -11.35 -20.23
N LYS A 19 0.66 -11.93 -20.80
CA LYS A 19 0.80 -13.40 -20.99
C LYS A 19 1.16 -14.16 -19.70
N GLY A 20 1.24 -13.50 -18.55
CA GLY A 20 1.47 -14.14 -17.25
C GLY A 20 2.93 -14.23 -16.81
N LEU A 21 3.87 -13.57 -17.50
CA LEU A 21 5.24 -13.48 -17.00
C LEU A 21 5.26 -12.62 -15.71
N ASN A 22 6.02 -13.07 -14.72
CA ASN A 22 6.19 -12.31 -13.48
C ASN A 22 6.73 -10.90 -13.76
N PRO A 23 6.06 -9.82 -13.29
CA PRO A 23 6.45 -8.44 -13.56
C PRO A 23 7.90 -8.10 -13.18
N ILE A 24 8.43 -8.69 -12.11
CA ILE A 24 9.80 -8.46 -11.65
C ILE A 24 10.79 -9.00 -12.69
N ILE A 25 10.56 -10.22 -13.16
CA ILE A 25 11.41 -10.86 -14.17
C ILE A 25 11.33 -10.09 -15.48
N ALA A 26 10.12 -9.68 -15.88
CA ALA A 26 9.90 -8.90 -17.08
C ALA A 26 10.63 -7.55 -17.04
N LEU A 27 10.60 -6.84 -15.90
CA LEU A 27 11.31 -5.58 -15.69
C LEU A 27 12.83 -5.76 -15.73
N ILE A 28 13.37 -6.81 -15.13
CA ILE A 28 14.80 -7.10 -15.15
C ILE A 28 15.25 -7.41 -16.59
N ILE A 29 14.51 -8.22 -17.33
CA ILE A 29 14.81 -8.53 -18.73
C ILE A 29 14.77 -7.23 -19.55
N LEU A 30 13.74 -6.40 -19.40
CA LEU A 30 13.64 -5.11 -20.09
C LEU A 30 14.82 -4.21 -19.76
N ALA A 31 15.23 -4.12 -18.49
CA ALA A 31 16.38 -3.34 -18.05
C ALA A 31 17.70 -3.81 -18.65
N VAL A 32 17.90 -5.11 -18.77
CA VAL A 32 19.07 -5.69 -19.41
C VAL A 32 19.04 -5.42 -20.91
N CYS A 33 17.93 -5.68 -21.58
CA CYS A 33 17.76 -5.44 -23.01
C CYS A 33 18.00 -3.98 -23.39
N THR A 34 17.43 -3.03 -22.62
CA THR A 34 17.64 -1.60 -22.88
C THR A 34 19.10 -1.19 -22.74
N ARG A 35 19.80 -1.68 -21.69
CA ARG A 35 21.23 -1.36 -21.49
C ARG A 35 22.12 -1.93 -22.59
N LEU A 36 21.85 -3.16 -23.05
CA LEU A 36 22.60 -3.78 -24.14
C LEU A 36 22.33 -3.09 -25.49
N THR A 37 21.10 -2.65 -25.75
CA THR A 37 20.72 -1.95 -26.98
C THR A 37 21.38 -0.56 -27.10
N PHE A 38 21.56 0.14 -25.98
CA PHE A 38 22.15 1.48 -25.93
C PHE A 38 23.62 1.48 -25.54
N ALA A 39 24.28 0.32 -25.44
CA ALA A 39 25.70 0.22 -25.22
C ALA A 39 26.46 0.48 -26.55
N GLU A 40 27.46 1.36 -26.52
CA GLU A 40 28.29 1.65 -27.70
C GLU A 40 29.10 0.42 -28.11
N GLN A 41 29.55 -0.37 -27.15
CA GLN A 41 30.25 -1.65 -27.37
C GLN A 41 29.83 -2.64 -26.28
N ILE A 42 29.59 -3.90 -26.68
CA ILE A 42 29.26 -4.97 -25.76
C ILE A 42 30.56 -5.63 -25.29
N ASN A 43 31.11 -5.12 -24.19
CA ASN A 43 32.35 -5.59 -23.57
C ASN A 43 32.05 -6.17 -22.19
N PHE A 44 32.99 -6.94 -21.62
CA PHE A 44 32.87 -7.48 -20.26
C PHE A 44 32.61 -6.37 -19.21
N ASP A 45 33.18 -5.20 -19.40
CA ASP A 45 32.99 -4.03 -18.50
C ASP A 45 31.53 -3.57 -18.45
N VAL A 46 30.76 -3.70 -19.54
CA VAL A 46 29.34 -3.38 -19.58
C VAL A 46 28.55 -4.29 -18.65
N TYR A 47 28.84 -5.60 -18.67
CA TYR A 47 28.20 -6.57 -17.78
C TYR A 47 28.56 -6.32 -16.32
N MET A 48 29.82 -6.04 -16.01
CA MET A 48 30.27 -5.70 -14.66
C MET A 48 29.63 -4.42 -14.16
N LYS A 49 29.49 -3.41 -15.00
CA LYS A 49 28.78 -2.17 -14.67
C LYS A 49 27.31 -2.44 -14.38
N MET A 50 26.64 -3.27 -15.17
CA MET A 50 25.23 -3.64 -14.95
C MET A 50 25.05 -4.34 -13.61
N LEU A 51 25.93 -5.27 -13.24
CA LEU A 51 25.88 -5.96 -11.95
C LEU A 51 26.12 -5.00 -10.78
N ASN A 52 27.10 -4.10 -10.91
CA ASN A 52 27.38 -3.09 -9.90
C ASN A 52 26.20 -2.12 -9.72
N ASP A 53 25.60 -1.65 -10.82
CA ASP A 53 24.42 -0.79 -10.79
C ASP A 53 23.24 -1.49 -10.12
N PHE A 54 22.98 -2.77 -10.45
CA PHE A 54 21.94 -3.55 -9.81
C PHE A 54 22.17 -3.70 -8.29
N THR A 55 23.41 -4.04 -7.91
CA THR A 55 23.80 -4.19 -6.50
C THR A 55 23.66 -2.85 -5.76
N TYR A 56 24.08 -1.75 -6.40
CA TYR A 56 23.92 -0.41 -5.85
C TYR A 56 22.45 -0.05 -5.62
N VAL A 57 21.58 -0.26 -6.62
CA VAL A 57 20.15 0.01 -6.51
C VAL A 57 19.53 -0.82 -5.39
N LEU A 58 19.84 -2.12 -5.34
CA LEU A 58 19.34 -3.03 -4.32
C LEU A 58 19.73 -2.56 -2.91
N THR A 59 21.02 -2.29 -2.69
CA THR A 59 21.54 -1.85 -1.38
C THR A 59 20.94 -0.50 -0.99
N ASN A 60 20.88 0.44 -1.93
CA ASN A 60 20.33 1.76 -1.69
C ASN A 60 18.84 1.71 -1.33
N ARG A 61 18.06 0.87 -2.01
CA ARG A 61 16.62 0.72 -1.71
C ARG A 61 16.35 0.01 -0.40
N ILE A 62 17.14 -0.97 -0.03
CA ILE A 62 17.03 -1.61 1.28
C ILE A 62 17.31 -0.57 2.39
N GLN A 63 18.38 0.21 2.27
CA GLN A 63 18.76 1.21 3.27
C GLN A 63 17.78 2.38 3.34
N ASN A 64 17.35 2.90 2.19
CA ASN A 64 16.50 4.09 2.09
C ASN A 64 15.01 3.76 2.05
N GLY A 65 14.53 3.00 3.01
CA GLY A 65 13.11 2.73 3.23
C GLY A 65 12.70 1.26 3.14
N GLY A 66 13.45 0.41 2.45
CA GLY A 66 13.12 -1.01 2.30
C GLY A 66 12.98 -1.73 3.65
N ILE A 67 13.90 -1.50 4.57
CA ILE A 67 13.83 -2.07 5.93
C ILE A 67 12.54 -1.62 6.65
N ASN A 68 12.15 -0.35 6.49
CA ASN A 68 10.93 0.15 7.12
C ASN A 68 9.70 -0.58 6.57
N ILE A 69 9.61 -0.77 5.24
CA ILE A 69 8.52 -1.49 4.58
C ILE A 69 8.43 -2.94 5.09
N LEU A 70 9.57 -3.64 5.16
CA LEU A 70 9.65 -5.01 5.62
C LEU A 70 9.20 -5.15 7.09
N LEU A 71 9.65 -4.25 7.97
CA LEU A 71 9.26 -4.26 9.39
C LEU A 71 7.76 -4.03 9.57
N ILE A 72 7.17 -3.10 8.82
CA ILE A 72 5.74 -2.81 8.88
C ILE A 72 4.93 -4.03 8.39
N GLY A 73 5.29 -4.61 7.23
CA GLY A 73 4.63 -5.80 6.70
C GLY A 73 4.68 -6.99 7.66
N ALA A 74 5.86 -7.21 8.27
CA ALA A 74 6.06 -8.26 9.26
C ALA A 74 5.23 -8.05 10.53
N TYR A 75 5.18 -6.83 11.05
CA TYR A 75 4.36 -6.47 12.20
C TYR A 75 2.88 -6.72 11.93
N MET A 76 2.37 -6.29 10.78
CA MET A 76 0.97 -6.50 10.42
C MET A 76 0.63 -7.98 10.23
N SER A 77 1.54 -8.76 9.65
CA SER A 77 1.38 -10.22 9.53
C SER A 77 1.33 -10.91 10.90
N TYR A 78 2.14 -10.44 11.84
CA TYR A 78 2.12 -10.92 13.23
C TYR A 78 0.79 -10.58 13.93
N LEU A 79 0.30 -9.35 13.81
CA LEU A 79 -1.00 -8.93 14.36
C LEU A 79 -2.18 -9.72 13.76
N LYS A 80 -2.11 -10.02 12.46
CA LYS A 80 -3.12 -10.85 11.79
C LYS A 80 -3.11 -12.27 12.35
N GLN A 81 -1.95 -12.86 12.59
CA GLN A 81 -1.83 -14.19 13.22
C GLN A 81 -2.40 -14.20 14.64
N LEU A 82 -2.22 -13.11 15.40
CA LEU A 82 -2.78 -12.95 16.74
C LEU A 82 -4.31 -12.75 16.74
N GLY A 83 -4.92 -12.37 15.60
CA GLY A 83 -6.34 -12.03 15.49
C GLY A 83 -6.66 -10.60 15.95
N ALA A 84 -5.66 -9.75 16.15
CA ALA A 84 -5.84 -8.37 16.62
C ALA A 84 -6.55 -7.50 15.55
N THR A 85 -6.22 -7.67 14.27
CA THR A 85 -6.86 -6.98 13.16
C THR A 85 -8.34 -7.35 13.02
N GLU A 86 -8.67 -8.62 13.19
CA GLU A 86 -10.05 -9.13 13.16
C GLU A 86 -10.87 -8.59 14.33
N LEU A 87 -10.27 -8.53 15.53
CA LEU A 87 -10.93 -7.94 16.71
C LEU A 87 -11.22 -6.45 16.49
N PHE A 88 -10.28 -5.70 15.92
CA PHE A 88 -10.47 -4.28 15.59
C PHE A 88 -11.68 -4.10 14.65
N VAL A 89 -11.72 -4.84 13.54
CA VAL A 89 -12.85 -4.79 12.59
C VAL A 89 -14.16 -5.21 13.24
N LYS A 90 -14.17 -6.26 14.04
CA LYS A 90 -15.37 -6.72 14.78
C LYS A 90 -15.92 -5.65 15.73
N LYS A 91 -15.06 -4.89 16.39
CA LYS A 91 -15.48 -3.77 17.27
C LYS A 91 -16.02 -2.61 16.45
N MET A 92 -15.30 -2.21 15.37
CA MET A 92 -15.75 -1.13 14.49
C MET A 92 -17.05 -1.47 13.75
N SER A 93 -17.24 -2.72 13.34
CA SER A 93 -18.46 -3.16 12.66
C SER A 93 -19.73 -3.03 13.53
N LYS A 94 -19.60 -3.07 14.87
CA LYS A 94 -20.73 -2.83 15.76
C LYS A 94 -21.29 -1.42 15.63
N ILE A 95 -20.40 -0.42 15.43
CA ILE A 95 -20.80 0.99 15.22
C ILE A 95 -21.55 1.11 13.90
N VAL A 96 -21.04 0.49 12.86
CA VAL A 96 -21.64 0.50 11.52
C VAL A 96 -23.02 -0.16 11.51
N LYS A 97 -23.21 -1.26 12.28
CA LYS A 97 -24.51 -1.97 12.40
C LYS A 97 -25.61 -1.15 13.08
N ALA A 98 -25.27 -0.12 13.85
CA ALA A 98 -26.25 0.75 14.48
C ALA A 98 -26.96 1.70 13.50
N ILE A 99 -26.45 1.85 12.29
CA ILE A 99 -26.97 2.76 11.26
C ILE A 99 -28.02 2.02 10.44
N LYS A 100 -29.21 2.63 10.27
CA LYS A 100 -30.34 2.02 9.54
C LYS A 100 -30.37 2.29 8.03
N TRP A 101 -29.54 3.20 7.53
CA TRP A 101 -29.56 3.66 6.14
C TRP A 101 -28.55 2.89 5.28
N PRO A 102 -28.99 2.11 4.28
CA PRO A 102 -28.12 1.19 3.52
C PRO A 102 -26.88 1.83 2.93
N TYR A 103 -27.04 2.96 2.24
CA TYR A 103 -25.93 3.63 1.56
C TYR A 103 -25.03 4.42 2.53
N VAL A 104 -25.54 4.81 3.70
CA VAL A 104 -24.70 5.34 4.77
C VAL A 104 -23.84 4.22 5.35
N VAL A 105 -24.40 3.03 5.56
CA VAL A 105 -23.65 1.84 5.99
C VAL A 105 -22.55 1.49 4.97
N LEU A 106 -22.85 1.63 3.68
CA LEU A 106 -21.89 1.40 2.60
C LEU A 106 -20.73 2.42 2.64
N ALA A 107 -21.05 3.71 2.73
CA ALA A 107 -20.05 4.77 2.85
C ALA A 107 -19.22 4.66 4.15
N MET A 108 -19.85 4.27 5.26
CA MET A 108 -19.16 3.97 6.53
C MET A 108 -18.26 2.74 6.42
N THR A 109 -18.62 1.75 5.60
CA THR A 109 -17.76 0.60 5.32
C THR A 109 -16.50 1.04 4.55
N TRP A 110 -16.66 1.94 3.59
CA TRP A 110 -15.52 2.56 2.91
C TRP A 110 -14.62 3.32 3.89
N LEU A 111 -15.21 4.17 4.74
CA LEU A 111 -14.47 4.92 5.75
C LEU A 111 -13.74 3.99 6.73
N LEU A 112 -14.40 2.92 7.18
CA LEU A 112 -13.77 1.89 8.00
C LEU A 112 -12.57 1.25 7.29
N GLY A 113 -12.73 0.92 6.01
CA GLY A 113 -11.65 0.37 5.20
C GLY A 113 -10.49 1.36 5.02
N ALA A 114 -10.77 2.64 4.77
CA ALA A 114 -9.77 3.69 4.70
C ALA A 114 -9.03 3.87 6.04
N CYS A 115 -9.74 3.83 7.18
CA CYS A 115 -9.12 3.85 8.52
C CYS A 115 -8.26 2.60 8.76
N LEU A 116 -8.71 1.42 8.32
CA LEU A 116 -7.91 0.20 8.39
C LEU A 116 -6.68 0.26 7.49
N GLY A 117 -6.76 0.95 6.36
CA GLY A 117 -5.64 1.21 5.46
C GLY A 117 -4.48 1.99 6.10
N LEU A 118 -4.72 2.71 7.21
CA LEU A 118 -3.63 3.28 8.02
C LEU A 118 -2.69 2.19 8.58
N PHE A 119 -3.21 0.99 8.80
CA PHE A 119 -2.51 -0.09 9.49
C PHE A 119 -2.27 -1.29 8.58
N ILE A 120 -3.19 -1.58 7.64
CA ILE A 120 -3.13 -2.75 6.75
C ILE A 120 -2.82 -2.27 5.33
N ASN A 121 -1.54 -2.26 4.96
CA ASN A 121 -1.08 -1.79 3.64
C ASN A 121 -1.24 -2.84 2.52
N SER A 122 -1.82 -4.02 2.85
CA SER A 122 -2.08 -5.09 1.87
C SER A 122 -3.51 -5.01 1.37
N ALA A 123 -3.70 -4.61 0.12
CA ALA A 123 -5.01 -4.52 -0.55
C ALA A 123 -5.78 -5.85 -0.47
N THR A 124 -5.10 -6.96 -0.76
CA THR A 124 -5.70 -8.30 -0.71
C THR A 124 -6.16 -8.67 0.71
N SER A 125 -5.31 -8.43 1.71
CA SER A 125 -5.64 -8.75 3.09
C SER A 125 -6.82 -7.91 3.61
N LEU A 126 -6.84 -6.61 3.30
CA LEU A 126 -7.93 -5.73 3.70
C LEU A 126 -9.22 -6.08 2.97
N SER A 127 -9.17 -6.34 1.68
CA SER A 127 -10.35 -6.73 0.88
C SER A 127 -10.98 -8.03 1.40
N VAL A 128 -10.18 -9.07 1.63
CA VAL A 128 -10.66 -10.35 2.21
C VAL A 128 -11.29 -10.12 3.59
N LEU A 129 -10.67 -9.30 4.43
CA LEU A 129 -11.17 -9.00 5.77
C LEU A 129 -12.53 -8.26 5.71
N LEU A 130 -12.65 -7.25 4.86
CA LEU A 130 -13.89 -6.48 4.71
C LEU A 130 -14.99 -7.29 4.00
N MET A 131 -14.64 -8.11 3.00
CA MET A 131 -15.58 -9.01 2.37
C MET A 131 -16.14 -10.03 3.35
N GLY A 132 -15.30 -10.63 4.19
CA GLY A 132 -15.75 -11.58 5.21
C GLY A 132 -16.59 -10.97 6.34
N THR A 133 -16.39 -9.68 6.64
CA THR A 133 -17.02 -9.04 7.80
C THR A 133 -18.14 -8.07 7.46
N MET A 134 -17.95 -7.23 6.45
CA MET A 134 -18.89 -6.16 6.07
C MET A 134 -19.86 -6.57 4.97
N ALA A 135 -19.42 -7.37 3.99
CA ALA A 135 -20.28 -7.77 2.88
C ALA A 135 -21.56 -8.51 3.35
N PRO A 136 -21.52 -9.45 4.31
CA PRO A 136 -22.75 -10.08 4.82
C PRO A 136 -23.71 -9.08 5.46
N ILE A 137 -23.17 -8.03 6.09
CA ILE A 137 -23.98 -6.97 6.71
C ILE A 137 -24.68 -6.14 5.62
N LEU A 138 -23.92 -5.69 4.62
CA LEU A 138 -24.41 -4.87 3.52
C LEU A 138 -25.45 -5.61 2.67
N LEU A 139 -25.26 -6.91 2.45
CA LEU A 139 -26.26 -7.75 1.77
C LEU A 139 -27.60 -7.82 2.53
N LYS A 140 -27.59 -7.83 3.88
CA LYS A 140 -28.82 -7.75 4.71
C LYS A 140 -29.56 -6.41 4.53
N TYR A 141 -28.85 -5.35 4.17
CA TYR A 141 -29.41 -4.04 3.83
C TYR A 141 -29.84 -3.92 2.37
N ALA A 142 -29.84 -5.01 1.61
CA ALA A 142 -30.19 -5.05 0.18
C ALA A 142 -29.35 -4.12 -0.70
N VAL A 143 -28.06 -3.93 -0.36
CA VAL A 143 -27.08 -3.24 -1.21
C VAL A 143 -26.60 -4.20 -2.29
N SER A 144 -26.43 -3.73 -3.52
CA SER A 144 -25.99 -4.57 -4.63
C SER A 144 -24.58 -5.13 -4.43
N ARG A 145 -24.32 -6.36 -4.90
CA ARG A 145 -22.99 -6.99 -4.81
C ARG A 145 -21.93 -6.16 -5.52
N THR A 146 -22.28 -5.56 -6.66
CA THR A 146 -21.36 -4.69 -7.41
C THR A 146 -20.96 -3.47 -6.61
N SER A 147 -21.91 -2.82 -5.91
CA SER A 147 -21.61 -1.68 -5.04
C SER A 147 -20.75 -2.08 -3.84
N ILE A 148 -20.99 -3.24 -3.24
CA ILE A 148 -20.19 -3.78 -2.14
C ILE A 148 -18.73 -4.04 -2.61
N CYS A 149 -18.57 -4.76 -3.72
CA CYS A 149 -17.25 -5.03 -4.28
C CYS A 149 -16.50 -3.74 -4.66
N SER A 150 -17.18 -2.79 -5.32
CA SER A 150 -16.61 -1.51 -5.69
C SER A 150 -16.11 -0.73 -4.46
N VAL A 151 -16.94 -0.61 -3.43
CA VAL A 151 -16.57 0.13 -2.22
C VAL A 151 -15.39 -0.53 -1.51
N ILE A 152 -15.39 -1.86 -1.37
CA ILE A 152 -14.30 -2.56 -0.70
C ILE A 152 -13.00 -2.47 -1.50
N SER A 153 -13.03 -2.59 -2.82
CA SER A 153 -11.83 -2.49 -3.66
C SER A 153 -11.24 -1.08 -3.69
N THR A 154 -12.06 -0.04 -3.48
CA THR A 154 -11.59 1.35 -3.46
C THR A 154 -11.13 1.85 -2.08
N THR A 155 -11.17 1.02 -1.04
CA THR A 155 -10.75 1.45 0.32
C THR A 155 -9.28 1.82 0.42
N LEU A 156 -8.41 1.23 -0.42
CA LEU A 156 -6.97 1.53 -0.47
C LEU A 156 -6.57 2.43 -1.65
N CYS A 157 -7.53 3.07 -2.33
CA CYS A 157 -7.19 4.09 -3.34
C CYS A 157 -6.57 5.35 -2.72
N LEU A 158 -6.73 5.53 -1.41
CA LEU A 158 -6.16 6.62 -0.66
C LEU A 158 -5.02 6.09 0.22
N ASP A 159 -3.79 6.18 -0.31
CA ASP A 159 -2.57 5.86 0.42
C ASP A 159 -2.22 7.02 1.35
N TRP A 160 -2.70 6.97 2.58
CA TRP A 160 -2.54 8.05 3.55
C TRP A 160 -1.86 7.62 4.86
N SER A 161 -1.43 6.38 4.92
CA SER A 161 -0.68 5.86 6.06
C SER A 161 0.75 6.42 6.09
N PRO A 162 1.27 6.84 7.26
CA PRO A 162 2.69 7.12 7.40
C PRO A 162 3.55 5.86 7.21
N ALA A 163 2.94 4.69 7.31
CA ALA A 163 3.60 3.40 7.12
C ALA A 163 3.56 2.92 5.65
N ASP A 164 2.96 3.71 4.75
CA ASP A 164 2.85 3.36 3.36
C ASP A 164 4.16 3.53 2.60
N THR A 165 4.38 2.62 1.65
CA THR A 165 5.55 2.62 0.77
C THR A 165 5.67 3.94 0.00
N ALA A 166 4.56 4.46 -0.53
CA ALA A 166 4.53 5.70 -1.29
C ALA A 166 4.95 6.90 -0.41
N CYS A 167 4.44 6.98 0.83
CA CYS A 167 4.80 8.02 1.79
C CYS A 167 6.30 7.99 2.14
N ILE A 168 6.83 6.80 2.44
CA ILE A 168 8.23 6.60 2.80
C ILE A 168 9.14 7.00 1.63
N MET A 169 8.81 6.57 0.41
CA MET A 169 9.61 6.89 -0.78
C MET A 169 9.55 8.37 -1.14
N ALA A 170 8.38 9.01 -1.02
CA ALA A 170 8.22 10.43 -1.28
C ALA A 170 9.03 11.29 -0.30
N ALA A 171 8.96 10.99 1.02
CA ALA A 171 9.74 11.66 2.03
C ALA A 171 11.26 11.52 1.79
N ASN A 172 11.74 10.31 1.47
CA ASN A 172 13.14 10.05 1.18
C ASN A 172 13.61 10.76 -0.09
N THR A 173 12.79 10.81 -1.13
CA THR A 173 13.10 11.49 -2.39
C THR A 173 13.17 13.00 -2.19
N ALA A 174 12.24 13.56 -1.42
CA ALA A 174 12.21 14.96 -1.05
C ALA A 174 13.31 15.34 -0.03
N LYS A 175 14.01 14.36 0.55
CA LYS A 175 15.00 14.54 1.63
C LYS A 175 14.43 15.29 2.83
N VAL A 176 13.16 15.03 3.15
CA VAL A 176 12.43 15.62 4.26
C VAL A 176 12.22 14.54 5.32
N GLU A 177 12.17 14.95 6.58
CA GLU A 177 11.83 14.02 7.67
C GLU A 177 10.45 13.39 7.42
N HIS A 178 10.37 12.07 7.57
CA HIS A 178 9.19 11.28 7.21
C HIS A 178 7.90 11.75 7.90
N LEU A 179 7.95 12.01 9.23
CA LEU A 179 6.79 12.47 9.97
C LEU A 179 6.39 13.89 9.57
N HIS A 180 7.34 14.75 9.25
CA HIS A 180 7.08 16.11 8.77
C HIS A 180 6.39 16.08 7.38
N TYR A 181 6.88 15.23 6.46
CA TYR A 181 6.23 15.03 5.16
C TYR A 181 4.79 14.55 5.33
N TRP A 182 4.59 13.51 6.16
CA TRP A 182 3.25 12.98 6.39
C TRP A 182 2.29 14.02 6.97
N THR A 183 2.70 14.72 8.05
CA THR A 183 1.81 15.68 8.74
C THR A 183 1.53 16.94 7.95
N ARG A 184 2.49 17.44 7.17
CA ARG A 184 2.38 18.73 6.47
C ARG A 184 1.90 18.59 5.02
N CYS A 185 2.23 17.51 4.35
CA CYS A 185 1.90 17.33 2.93
C CYS A 185 0.76 16.33 2.74
N GLN A 186 0.89 15.12 3.25
CA GLN A 186 -0.04 14.03 2.94
C GLN A 186 -1.33 14.09 3.75
N LEU A 187 -1.25 14.26 5.06
CA LEU A 187 -2.41 14.22 5.95
C LEU A 187 -3.48 15.29 5.64
N PRO A 188 -3.14 16.58 5.39
CA PRO A 188 -4.15 17.58 5.08
C PRO A 188 -4.93 17.26 3.80
N ILE A 189 -4.24 16.78 2.76
CA ILE A 189 -4.85 16.40 1.49
C ILE A 189 -5.73 15.17 1.70
N ALA A 190 -5.24 14.17 2.44
CA ALA A 190 -5.97 12.95 2.73
C ALA A 190 -7.27 13.22 3.49
N LEU A 191 -7.28 14.12 4.49
CA LEU A 191 -8.47 14.46 5.23
C LEU A 191 -9.55 15.08 4.34
N VAL A 192 -9.17 15.98 3.42
CA VAL A 192 -10.11 16.55 2.44
C VAL A 192 -10.66 15.47 1.52
N LEU A 193 -9.78 14.60 1.00
CA LEU A 193 -10.18 13.51 0.11
C LEU A 193 -11.07 12.47 0.81
N ILE A 194 -10.85 12.18 2.09
CA ILE A 194 -11.73 11.28 2.87
C ILE A 194 -13.16 11.80 2.89
N VAL A 195 -13.35 13.11 3.13
CA VAL A 195 -14.68 13.71 3.14
C VAL A 195 -15.32 13.64 1.76
N ILE A 196 -14.58 14.01 0.73
CA ILE A 196 -15.07 13.96 -0.67
C ILE A 196 -15.46 12.54 -1.05
N LEU A 197 -14.57 11.57 -0.83
CA LEU A 197 -14.79 10.17 -1.22
C LEU A 197 -15.92 9.51 -0.41
N PHE A 198 -16.11 9.91 0.85
CA PHE A 198 -17.27 9.47 1.63
C PHE A 198 -18.59 9.86 0.95
N PHE A 199 -18.74 11.11 0.56
CA PHE A 199 -19.95 11.60 -0.12
C PHE A 199 -20.08 11.04 -1.53
N VAL A 200 -18.98 10.89 -2.27
CA VAL A 200 -18.98 10.26 -3.60
C VAL A 200 -19.49 8.83 -3.50
N ASN A 201 -18.97 8.02 -2.60
CA ASN A 201 -19.44 6.64 -2.39
C ASN A 201 -20.93 6.60 -2.02
N PHE A 202 -21.38 7.50 -1.12
CA PHE A 202 -22.78 7.57 -0.72
C PHE A 202 -23.71 7.91 -1.91
N ILE A 203 -23.41 8.98 -2.65
CA ILE A 203 -24.27 9.49 -3.74
C ILE A 203 -24.24 8.56 -4.94
N TYR A 204 -23.04 8.17 -5.39
CA TYR A 204 -22.83 7.36 -6.59
C TYR A 204 -23.50 5.99 -6.51
N HIS A 205 -23.28 5.26 -5.42
CA HIS A 205 -23.87 3.92 -5.26
C HIS A 205 -25.38 3.97 -5.03
N ARG A 206 -25.88 4.98 -4.34
CA ARG A 206 -27.33 5.21 -4.23
C ARG A 206 -27.96 5.47 -5.61
N PHE A 207 -27.30 6.26 -6.45
CA PHE A 207 -27.80 6.57 -7.79
C PHE A 207 -27.79 5.34 -8.71
N ILE A 208 -26.69 4.58 -8.72
CA ILE A 208 -26.54 3.39 -9.57
C ILE A 208 -27.50 2.28 -9.17
N ASP A 209 -27.62 1.96 -7.89
CA ASP A 209 -28.48 0.89 -7.43
C ASP A 209 -29.96 1.22 -7.66
N ASN A 210 -30.36 2.48 -7.47
CA ASN A 210 -31.71 2.93 -7.81
C ASN A 210 -32.01 2.81 -9.31
N LYS A 211 -31.02 3.07 -10.19
CA LYS A 211 -31.18 2.99 -11.66
C LYS A 211 -31.26 1.54 -12.14
N LYS A 212 -30.65 0.59 -11.43
CA LYS A 212 -30.66 -0.85 -11.77
C LYS A 212 -31.90 -1.61 -11.25
N GLY A 213 -32.88 -0.94 -10.67
CA GLY A 213 -34.15 -1.55 -10.26
C GLY A 213 -34.14 -2.31 -8.93
N GLY A 214 -33.22 -1.97 -8.04
CA GLY A 214 -33.15 -2.55 -6.70
C GLY A 214 -32.45 -3.91 -6.66
N SER A 215 -31.82 -4.20 -5.54
CA SER A 215 -31.06 -5.44 -5.37
C SER A 215 -31.98 -6.64 -5.18
N GLU A 216 -31.71 -7.71 -5.89
CA GLU A 216 -32.30 -9.02 -5.58
C GLU A 216 -32.02 -9.37 -4.10
N LYS A 217 -33.07 -9.71 -3.36
CA LYS A 217 -32.93 -10.21 -1.99
C LYS A 217 -32.23 -11.57 -2.06
N TYR A 218 -30.94 -11.58 -1.87
CA TYR A 218 -30.20 -12.83 -1.79
C TYR A 218 -30.26 -13.43 -0.39
N GLN A 219 -30.58 -14.73 -0.34
CA GLN A 219 -30.39 -15.53 0.87
C GLN A 219 -28.90 -15.66 1.14
N THR A 220 -28.48 -15.16 2.25
CA THR A 220 -27.09 -15.30 2.73
C THR A 220 -26.90 -16.72 3.27
N GLU A 221 -26.09 -17.52 2.60
CA GLU A 221 -25.44 -18.63 3.31
C GLU A 221 -24.55 -18.03 4.40
N ASP A 222 -24.75 -18.47 5.63
CA ASP A 222 -23.97 -18.04 6.78
C ASP A 222 -22.52 -18.54 6.66
N THR A 223 -21.71 -17.84 5.89
CA THR A 223 -20.26 -17.99 5.92
C THR A 223 -19.74 -17.30 7.17
N THR A 224 -19.93 -17.94 8.30
CA THR A 224 -19.28 -17.58 9.56
C THR A 224 -17.80 -17.93 9.44
N LEU A 225 -16.97 -16.95 9.08
CA LEU A 225 -15.54 -17.04 9.35
C LEU A 225 -15.40 -17.21 10.87
N VAL A 226 -15.01 -18.42 11.28
CA VAL A 226 -14.75 -18.76 12.69
C VAL A 226 -13.63 -17.85 13.18
N SER A 227 -14.02 -16.82 13.90
CA SER A 227 -13.12 -15.80 14.40
C SER A 227 -12.37 -16.33 15.61
N LYS A 228 -11.06 -16.49 15.50
CA LYS A 228 -10.14 -16.71 16.62
C LYS A 228 -10.16 -15.56 17.66
N SER A 229 -10.93 -14.50 17.40
CA SER A 229 -10.97 -13.26 18.19
C SER A 229 -11.77 -13.33 19.49
N ALA A 230 -12.38 -14.48 19.84
CA ALA A 230 -13.33 -14.55 20.96
C ALA A 230 -12.69 -14.35 22.35
N GLU A 231 -11.39 -14.58 22.51
CA GLU A 231 -10.68 -14.56 23.80
C GLU A 231 -9.70 -13.39 23.98
N LEU A 232 -9.63 -12.45 23.01
CA LEU A 232 -8.68 -11.36 23.07
C LEU A 232 -9.18 -10.19 23.92
N SER A 233 -8.32 -9.66 24.78
CA SER A 233 -8.58 -8.46 25.57
C SER A 233 -8.82 -7.24 24.67
N PHE A 234 -9.60 -6.27 25.15
CA PHE A 234 -9.86 -5.00 24.46
C PHE A 234 -8.55 -4.24 24.06
N PHE A 235 -7.48 -4.44 24.81
CA PHE A 235 -6.18 -3.86 24.51
C PHE A 235 -5.65 -4.21 23.10
N TYR A 236 -5.98 -5.40 22.60
CA TYR A 236 -5.56 -5.83 21.25
C TYR A 236 -6.16 -4.98 20.11
N VAL A 237 -7.25 -4.26 20.38
CA VAL A 237 -7.84 -3.31 19.41
C VAL A 237 -6.89 -2.15 19.09
N PHE A 238 -6.05 -1.76 20.07
CA PHE A 238 -5.10 -0.65 19.90
C PHE A 238 -3.73 -1.10 19.34
N MET A 239 -3.45 -2.39 19.29
CA MET A 239 -2.16 -2.88 18.78
C MET A 239 -1.83 -2.41 17.35
N PRO A 240 -2.76 -2.39 16.39
CA PRO A 240 -2.47 -1.89 15.04
C PRO A 240 -2.02 -0.42 15.02
N THR A 241 -2.45 0.39 15.98
CA THR A 241 -2.10 1.83 16.08
C THR A 241 -0.75 2.07 16.76
N MET A 242 -0.18 1.07 17.42
CA MET A 242 1.04 1.20 18.23
C MET A 242 2.25 1.78 17.47
N PRO A 243 2.56 1.41 16.21
CA PRO A 243 3.71 1.99 15.52
C PRO A 243 3.59 3.51 15.35
N ILE A 244 2.39 4.01 15.04
CA ILE A 244 2.14 5.45 14.89
C ILE A 244 2.25 6.14 16.24
N LEU A 245 1.66 5.56 17.29
CA LEU A 245 1.75 6.08 18.65
C LEU A 245 3.20 6.12 19.14
N CYS A 246 3.98 5.04 18.95
CA CYS A 246 5.40 5.00 19.29
C CYS A 246 6.19 6.05 18.51
N LEU A 247 5.92 6.22 17.22
CA LEU A 247 6.57 7.25 16.41
C LEU A 247 6.29 8.65 16.96
N CYS A 248 5.02 8.95 17.27
CA CYS A 248 4.63 10.24 17.84
C CYS A 248 5.28 10.47 19.22
N ILE A 249 5.29 9.47 20.09
CA ILE A 249 5.91 9.55 21.42
C ILE A 249 7.42 9.80 21.29
N LEU A 250 8.12 9.03 20.45
CA LEU A 250 9.56 9.19 20.26
C LEU A 250 9.91 10.57 19.71
N THR A 251 9.13 11.06 18.74
CA THR A 251 9.43 12.35 18.09
C THR A 251 9.01 13.55 18.94
N PHE A 252 7.78 13.56 19.51
CA PHE A 252 7.25 14.75 20.18
C PHE A 252 7.59 14.81 21.67
N ILE A 253 7.73 13.67 22.36
CA ILE A 253 8.02 13.65 23.80
C ILE A 253 9.52 13.53 24.04
N PHE A 254 10.17 12.60 23.34
CA PHE A 254 11.61 12.35 23.56
C PHE A 254 12.52 13.14 22.61
N ASN A 255 11.97 13.86 21.61
CA ASN A 255 12.72 14.59 20.58
C ASN A 255 13.74 13.70 19.83
N ILE A 256 13.44 12.41 19.70
CA ILE A 256 14.27 11.45 18.98
C ILE A 256 13.78 11.40 17.53
N LYS A 257 14.65 11.65 16.56
CA LYS A 257 14.37 11.47 15.13
C LYS A 257 14.30 9.97 14.80
N ALA A 258 13.16 9.36 15.11
CA ALA A 258 12.92 7.95 14.84
C ALA A 258 12.32 7.75 13.46
N THR A 259 12.75 6.68 12.76
CA THR A 259 12.06 6.22 11.56
C THR A 259 10.83 5.38 11.95
N ILE A 260 9.86 5.29 11.04
CA ILE A 260 8.69 4.44 11.27
C ILE A 260 9.08 2.98 11.49
N GLY A 261 10.18 2.51 10.89
CA GLY A 261 10.71 1.17 11.12
C GLY A 261 11.17 0.93 12.56
N ILE A 262 11.87 1.89 13.17
CA ILE A 262 12.28 1.82 14.58
C ILE A 262 11.05 1.77 15.48
N ALA A 263 10.06 2.63 15.22
CA ALA A 263 8.81 2.65 15.98
C ALA A 263 8.04 1.33 15.83
N THR A 264 8.05 0.73 14.65
CA THR A 264 7.42 -0.57 14.38
C THR A 264 8.14 -1.71 15.09
N ALA A 265 9.47 -1.73 15.05
CA ALA A 265 10.28 -2.73 15.77
C ALA A 265 10.04 -2.66 17.29
N LEU A 266 9.99 -1.44 17.84
CA LEU A 266 9.66 -1.24 19.26
C LEU A 266 8.24 -1.71 19.57
N SER A 267 7.27 -1.40 18.71
CA SER A 267 5.88 -1.86 18.86
C SER A 267 5.78 -3.39 18.82
N MET A 268 6.55 -4.03 17.93
CA MET A 268 6.60 -5.49 17.85
C MET A 268 7.17 -6.11 19.12
N LEU A 269 8.21 -5.51 19.72
CA LEU A 269 8.74 -5.95 21.02
C LEU A 269 7.70 -5.83 22.12
N ILE A 270 7.00 -4.68 22.22
CA ILE A 270 5.96 -4.45 23.22
C ILE A 270 4.84 -5.49 23.09
N VAL A 271 4.37 -5.73 21.86
CA VAL A 271 3.30 -6.72 21.60
C VAL A 271 3.77 -8.13 21.93
N THR A 272 5.02 -8.49 21.58
CA THR A 272 5.57 -9.81 21.88
C THR A 272 5.67 -10.04 23.38
N VAL A 273 6.17 -9.05 24.13
CA VAL A 273 6.26 -9.11 25.60
C VAL A 273 4.84 -9.23 26.22
N ALA A 274 3.89 -8.42 25.77
CA ALA A 274 2.50 -8.52 26.23
C ALA A 274 1.91 -9.91 25.98
N GLU A 275 2.22 -10.51 24.82
CA GLU A 275 1.76 -11.85 24.45
C GLU A 275 2.42 -12.95 25.28
N MET A 276 3.69 -12.78 25.65
CA MET A 276 4.39 -13.70 26.58
C MET A 276 3.72 -13.73 27.95
N PHE A 277 3.36 -12.57 28.50
CA PHE A 277 2.64 -12.49 29.77
C PHE A 277 1.25 -13.09 29.68
N ARG A 278 0.52 -12.87 28.58
CA ARG A 278 -0.82 -13.41 28.36
C ARG A 278 -0.84 -14.92 28.25
N ARG A 279 0.02 -15.48 27.39
CA ARG A 279 0.03 -16.94 27.14
C ARG A 279 0.74 -17.73 28.21
N LYS A 280 1.57 -17.11 29.03
CA LYS A 280 2.43 -17.77 30.02
C LYS A 280 3.31 -18.88 29.44
N LYS A 281 3.49 -18.90 28.11
CA LYS A 281 4.26 -19.89 27.35
C LYS A 281 5.25 -19.17 26.42
N VAL A 282 6.46 -18.96 26.89
CA VAL A 282 7.50 -18.20 26.15
C VAL A 282 7.83 -18.87 24.82
N LYS A 283 8.01 -20.20 24.83
CA LYS A 283 8.35 -20.97 23.63
C LYS A 283 7.32 -20.80 22.49
N ASP A 284 6.04 -20.93 22.83
CA ASP A 284 4.95 -20.83 21.83
C ASP A 284 4.85 -19.40 21.27
N THR A 285 5.10 -18.39 22.11
CA THR A 285 5.11 -16.99 21.70
C THR A 285 6.30 -16.70 20.78
N LEU A 286 7.51 -17.16 21.12
CA LEU A 286 8.67 -17.02 20.26
C LEU A 286 8.49 -17.77 18.93
N GLN A 287 7.89 -18.95 18.94
CA GLN A 287 7.61 -19.69 17.72
C GLN A 287 6.59 -18.98 16.83
N SER A 288 5.66 -18.20 17.40
CA SER A 288 4.75 -17.37 16.60
C SER A 288 5.44 -16.25 15.83
N LEU A 289 6.67 -15.86 16.19
CA LEU A 289 7.48 -14.90 15.44
C LEU A 289 8.03 -15.45 14.11
N VAL A 290 7.92 -16.74 13.85
CA VAL A 290 8.29 -17.33 12.53
C VAL A 290 7.53 -16.63 11.40
N VAL A 291 6.28 -16.24 11.61
CA VAL A 291 5.48 -15.47 10.65
C VAL A 291 6.13 -14.12 10.29
N VAL A 292 6.87 -13.52 11.20
CA VAL A 292 7.62 -12.29 10.93
C VAL A 292 8.69 -12.56 9.87
N ILE A 293 9.45 -13.64 10.04
CA ILE A 293 10.52 -14.04 9.10
C ILE A 293 9.93 -14.40 7.73
N GLU A 294 8.83 -15.15 7.70
CA GLU A 294 8.12 -15.50 6.47
C GLU A 294 7.58 -14.26 5.74
N SER A 295 7.05 -13.28 6.51
CA SER A 295 6.57 -12.03 5.94
C SER A 295 7.71 -11.20 5.35
N PHE A 296 8.86 -11.13 6.02
CA PHE A 296 10.06 -10.48 5.47
C PHE A 296 10.43 -11.07 4.09
N GLY A 297 10.50 -12.40 3.98
CA GLY A 297 10.83 -13.06 2.71
C GLY A 297 9.81 -12.76 1.61
N ARG A 298 8.51 -12.83 1.95
CA ARG A 298 7.43 -12.54 1.02
C ARG A 298 7.44 -11.08 0.56
N ASP A 299 7.53 -10.13 1.50
CA ASP A 299 7.47 -8.71 1.18
C ASP A 299 8.75 -8.24 0.48
N PHE A 300 9.91 -8.85 0.81
CA PHE A 300 11.14 -8.65 0.05
C PHE A 300 10.97 -9.08 -1.41
N SER A 301 10.46 -10.28 -1.65
CA SER A 301 10.31 -10.82 -3.00
C SER A 301 9.23 -10.12 -3.82
N SER A 302 8.15 -9.64 -3.21
CA SER A 302 7.01 -9.05 -3.92
C SER A 302 7.07 -7.53 -4.03
N VAL A 303 7.62 -6.84 -3.03
CA VAL A 303 7.62 -5.38 -2.98
C VAL A 303 9.02 -4.83 -3.26
N ILE A 304 10.04 -5.22 -2.47
CA ILE A 304 11.38 -4.63 -2.60
C ILE A 304 11.99 -4.97 -3.96
N LEU A 305 11.94 -6.22 -4.39
CA LEU A 305 12.49 -6.60 -5.69
C LEU A 305 11.73 -5.95 -6.86
N LEU A 306 10.43 -5.69 -6.72
CA LEU A 306 9.67 -4.96 -7.74
C LEU A 306 10.15 -3.51 -7.88
N ILE A 307 10.35 -2.83 -6.74
CA ILE A 307 10.88 -1.46 -6.71
C ILE A 307 12.29 -1.41 -7.30
N VAL A 308 13.15 -2.36 -6.92
CA VAL A 308 14.53 -2.47 -7.42
C VAL A 308 14.55 -2.73 -8.93
N ALA A 309 13.72 -3.66 -9.41
CA ALA A 309 13.62 -3.97 -10.83
C ALA A 309 13.13 -2.77 -11.64
N GLY A 310 12.12 -2.03 -11.13
CA GLY A 310 11.62 -0.81 -11.75
C GLY A 310 12.68 0.30 -11.81
N GLU A 311 13.39 0.55 -10.72
CA GLU A 311 14.46 1.55 -10.70
C GLU A 311 15.64 1.16 -11.59
N PHE A 312 16.03 -0.12 -11.55
CA PHE A 312 17.09 -0.64 -12.42
C PHE A 312 16.72 -0.48 -13.89
N MET A 313 15.46 -0.67 -14.26
CA MET A 313 14.93 -0.41 -15.60
C MET A 313 15.02 1.08 -15.95
N VAL A 314 14.53 1.97 -15.08
CA VAL A 314 14.54 3.43 -15.30
C VAL A 314 15.96 3.98 -15.47
N GLN A 315 16.93 3.45 -14.73
CA GLN A 315 18.34 3.84 -14.91
C GLN A 315 18.91 3.36 -16.27
N GLY A 316 18.41 2.25 -16.82
CA GLY A 316 18.81 1.74 -18.14
C GLY A 316 18.26 2.57 -19.29
N ILE A 317 17.05 3.06 -19.14
CA ILE A 317 16.43 3.97 -20.09
C ILE A 317 16.94 5.35 -19.72
N LYS A 318 17.76 6.02 -20.49
CA LYS A 318 18.23 7.40 -20.27
C LYS A 318 17.05 8.40 -20.08
N CYS A 319 16.09 8.04 -19.21
CA CYS A 319 14.86 8.79 -18.93
C CYS A 319 15.13 10.22 -18.44
N LYS A 320 16.31 10.47 -17.84
CA LYS A 320 16.71 11.84 -17.46
C LYS A 320 16.70 12.79 -18.65
N ASP A 321 17.12 12.33 -19.84
CA ASP A 321 17.16 13.17 -21.02
C ASP A 321 15.77 13.40 -21.62
N VAL A 322 14.88 12.42 -21.55
CA VAL A 322 13.48 12.56 -21.98
C VAL A 322 12.71 13.47 -21.04
N LEU A 323 12.83 13.26 -19.74
CA LEU A 323 12.21 14.12 -18.72
C LEU A 323 12.76 15.54 -18.81
N ASN A 324 14.07 15.71 -18.94
CA ASN A 324 14.68 17.04 -19.11
C ASN A 324 14.19 17.72 -20.38
N LYS A 325 14.08 17.02 -21.52
CA LYS A 325 13.48 17.58 -22.74
C LYS A 325 12.03 17.98 -22.54
N VAL A 326 11.23 17.16 -21.85
CA VAL A 326 9.84 17.51 -21.50
C VAL A 326 9.82 18.73 -20.57
N PHE A 327 10.66 18.78 -19.53
CA PHE A 327 10.76 19.94 -18.65
C PHE A 327 11.27 21.19 -19.39
N HIS A 328 12.24 21.07 -20.31
CA HIS A 328 12.72 22.20 -21.13
C HIS A 328 11.65 22.69 -22.10
N CYS A 329 10.81 21.84 -22.66
CA CYS A 329 9.65 22.29 -23.45
C CYS A 329 8.67 23.15 -22.64
N PHE A 330 8.59 22.93 -21.32
CA PHE A 330 7.72 23.70 -20.42
C PHE A 330 8.41 24.91 -19.78
N GLN A 331 9.74 24.94 -19.68
CA GLN A 331 10.50 26.08 -19.14
C GLN A 331 10.43 27.34 -20.02
N GLY A 332 10.06 27.20 -21.29
CA GLY A 332 9.87 28.32 -22.22
C GLY A 332 8.46 28.92 -22.24
N THR A 333 7.53 28.31 -21.53
CA THR A 333 6.16 28.81 -21.40
C THR A 333 5.94 29.30 -19.98
N GLU A 334 5.31 30.48 -19.81
CA GLU A 334 4.91 31.06 -18.50
C GLU A 334 3.83 30.20 -17.79
N LEU A 335 3.88 28.89 -17.99
CA LEU A 335 2.96 27.95 -17.35
C LEU A 335 3.26 27.86 -15.86
N SER A 336 2.27 28.19 -15.05
CA SER A 336 2.33 28.10 -13.60
C SER A 336 2.74 26.67 -13.19
N SER A 337 3.57 26.54 -12.16
CA SER A 337 3.98 25.24 -11.58
C SER A 337 2.81 24.28 -11.35
N ALA A 338 1.62 24.82 -11.10
CA ALA A 338 0.38 24.05 -10.93
C ALA A 338 -0.05 23.31 -12.22
N VAL A 339 0.10 23.93 -13.39
CA VAL A 339 -0.27 23.32 -14.68
C VAL A 339 0.69 22.18 -15.01
N VAL A 340 1.98 22.33 -14.73
CA VAL A 340 2.98 21.26 -14.92
C VAL A 340 2.65 20.07 -14.02
N LEU A 341 2.27 20.30 -12.75
CA LEU A 341 1.84 19.25 -11.84
C LEU A 341 0.57 18.54 -12.32
N ILE A 342 -0.40 19.27 -12.86
CA ILE A 342 -1.63 18.68 -13.42
C ILE A 342 -1.30 17.79 -14.63
N ILE A 343 -0.42 18.23 -15.51
CA ILE A 343 0.00 17.43 -16.69
C ILE A 343 0.70 16.15 -16.24
N ILE A 344 1.61 16.23 -15.26
CA ILE A 344 2.29 15.07 -14.68
C ILE A 344 1.25 14.12 -14.05
N ALA A 345 0.30 14.65 -13.29
CA ALA A 345 -0.76 13.85 -12.68
C ALA A 345 -1.63 13.14 -13.73
N ILE A 346 -1.96 13.79 -14.84
CA ILE A 346 -2.70 13.18 -15.96
C ILE A 346 -1.88 12.07 -16.63
N ILE A 347 -0.58 12.28 -16.84
CA ILE A 347 0.32 11.26 -17.42
C ILE A 347 0.39 10.03 -16.51
N ILE A 348 0.54 10.23 -15.20
CA ILE A 348 0.55 9.15 -14.21
C ILE A 348 -0.81 8.42 -14.21
N LEU A 349 -1.91 9.14 -14.25
CA LEU A 349 -3.25 8.56 -14.32
C LEU A 349 -3.43 7.69 -15.57
N LEU A 350 -3.02 8.19 -16.74
CA LEU A 350 -3.08 7.43 -17.99
C LEU A 350 -2.15 6.21 -18.03
N SER A 351 -1.04 6.26 -17.30
CA SER A 351 -0.11 5.11 -17.21
C SER A 351 -0.58 4.03 -16.24
N SER A 352 -1.59 4.30 -15.41
CA SER A 352 -2.14 3.34 -14.44
C SER A 352 -3.28 2.49 -14.99
N PHE A 353 -3.77 2.79 -16.20
CA PHE A 353 -4.73 2.01 -16.97
C PHE A 353 -4.03 1.16 -18.04
#